data_1f3b8202dbf30ee8b9e97e27e47d34ad
#
_entry.id   1f3b8202dbf30ee8b9e97e27e47d34ad
#
_cell.length_a   1.000
_cell.length_b   1.000
_cell.length_c   1.000
_cell.angle_alpha   90.00
_cell.angle_beta   90.00
_cell.angle_gamma   90.00
#
_symmetry.space_group_name_H-M   'P 1'
#
loop_
_entity.id
_entity.type
_entity.pdbx_description
1 polymer ?
#
loop_
_entity_poly.entity_id
_entity_poly.type
_entity_poly.pdbx_seq_one_letter_code
_entity_poly.pdbx_strand_id
1 'polypeptide(L)'
;MRRSLSLLTAALLCAPAVATAQFPGMQGPPGPQFTTDNPVIHRIYALGMDSSQIAPMAQVLFDSIGPRLVASPGYQSAADWIVAMYRSWGITARQERYGTWTGWRRGRSHVDLLSPRVRSLEGTMLSFSPGTGNRPVRGEVIVLPDGADSAAFKAWLPQVRGKFVAVSFPEPTCRPDSAWQTYATPATWNRLRDDRAAARTAWTQRVAKTGASSRMLPIRMEEAGAAGILTSTWTGGYGTTRVFNATTHRAPVFELSCEDYGLVTRLAQNNDHPVVEGTAEAEFLGDQPTFNVVGEIPGAQLPNEYIVLSAHLDSWDAGSGATDNGTGTVIMMEAMRILKQVYPNPRRTILVGHWDSEEQGLNGSHAFAADHPNIVQGMQALFNQDNGTGRVMNISAVGLVNATGNLARWLSQVPTDLIRGLQFGMPGMPASGGTDNASFSCAGAPAFGIGSSSYDYFAYTWHTGRDTFDKLNIDDVKTNATVVAMLAYLASEDTEQVSRVRRSVLPQGRNGQPGTWPECAQPMRTQPPVQ
;
A
#
# COMPACT_ATOMS: atom_id res chain seq x y z
N MET A 1 8.15 71.30 -60.87
CA MET A 1 9.53 70.74 -60.98
C MET A 1 10.03 70.32 -59.61
N ARG A 2 9.92 69.07 -59.27
CA ARG A 2 10.65 68.46 -58.14
C ARG A 2 10.87 67.00 -58.50
N ARG A 3 12.14 66.63 -58.66
CA ARG A 3 12.59 65.26 -58.92
C ARG A 3 12.62 64.43 -57.61
N SER A 4 11.95 63.33 -57.55
CA SER A 4 12.02 62.37 -56.45
C SER A 4 13.11 61.32 -56.72
N LEU A 5 14.09 61.24 -55.85
CA LEU A 5 15.15 60.24 -55.82
C LEU A 5 14.63 59.00 -55.02
N SER A 6 14.58 57.86 -55.66
CA SER A 6 14.25 56.60 -54.99
C SER A 6 15.55 55.92 -54.54
N LEU A 7 15.74 55.77 -53.24
CA LEU A 7 16.79 54.95 -52.65
C LEU A 7 16.27 53.51 -52.46
N LEU A 8 16.91 52.57 -53.16
CA LEU A 8 16.78 51.15 -52.90
C LEU A 8 17.69 50.79 -51.71
N THR A 9 17.08 50.38 -50.63
CA THR A 9 17.78 49.80 -49.47
C THR A 9 17.76 48.26 -49.63
N ALA A 10 18.93 47.66 -49.88
CA ALA A 10 19.11 46.21 -49.82
C ALA A 10 19.26 45.77 -48.36
N ALA A 11 18.29 45.01 -47.86
CA ALA A 11 18.37 44.36 -46.55
C ALA A 11 19.13 43.03 -46.67
N LEU A 12 20.36 42.99 -46.15
CA LEU A 12 21.09 41.74 -45.93
C LEU A 12 20.41 40.98 -44.74
N LEU A 13 19.79 39.86 -45.03
CA LEU A 13 19.33 38.87 -44.05
C LEU A 13 20.56 38.08 -43.57
N CYS A 14 21.13 38.44 -42.42
CA CYS A 14 22.03 37.59 -41.66
C CYS A 14 21.17 36.58 -40.86
N ALA A 15 21.09 35.35 -41.30
CA ALA A 15 20.59 34.25 -40.48
C ALA A 15 21.65 33.90 -39.41
N PRO A 16 21.30 33.83 -38.13
CA PRO A 16 22.24 33.34 -37.12
C PRO A 16 22.45 31.84 -37.30
N ALA A 17 23.69 31.45 -37.63
CA ALA A 17 24.11 30.06 -37.54
C ALA A 17 24.12 29.65 -36.07
N VAL A 18 23.12 28.87 -35.62
CA VAL A 18 23.16 28.21 -34.31
C VAL A 18 24.24 27.14 -34.39
N ALA A 19 25.43 27.46 -33.91
CA ALA A 19 26.47 26.48 -33.66
C ALA A 19 26.02 25.62 -32.45
N THR A 20 25.53 24.40 -32.72
CA THR A 20 25.41 23.40 -31.67
C THR A 20 26.80 23.01 -31.23
N ALA A 21 27.21 23.52 -30.06
CA ALA A 21 28.42 23.05 -29.40
C ALA A 21 28.17 21.59 -28.97
N GLN A 22 28.68 20.66 -29.77
CA GLN A 22 28.82 19.26 -29.36
C GLN A 22 29.93 19.24 -28.30
N PHE A 23 29.55 19.06 -27.04
CA PHE A 23 30.50 18.73 -25.98
C PHE A 23 30.99 17.29 -26.23
N PRO A 24 32.30 17.08 -26.49
CA PRO A 24 32.85 15.73 -26.63
C PRO A 24 32.84 15.11 -25.23
N GLY A 25 31.98 14.10 -24.98
CA GLY A 25 32.00 13.31 -23.76
C GLY A 25 30.69 13.04 -23.05
N MET A 26 29.55 13.62 -23.45
CA MET A 26 28.26 13.13 -22.98
C MET A 26 27.81 11.97 -23.89
N GLN A 27 28.34 10.77 -23.65
CA GLN A 27 27.65 9.57 -24.08
C GLN A 27 26.34 9.53 -23.32
N GLY A 28 25.22 9.48 -24.05
CA GLY A 28 23.92 9.18 -23.44
C GLY A 28 24.02 7.91 -22.58
N PRO A 29 23.10 7.68 -21.66
CA PRO A 29 23.11 6.45 -20.89
C PRO A 29 23.25 5.27 -21.86
N PRO A 30 24.11 4.27 -21.55
CA PRO A 30 24.28 3.10 -22.41
C PRO A 30 22.90 2.50 -22.68
N GLY A 31 22.63 2.19 -23.95
CA GLY A 31 21.38 1.53 -24.35
C GLY A 31 21.19 0.20 -23.61
N PRO A 32 20.01 -0.43 -23.76
CA PRO A 32 19.69 -1.68 -23.08
C PRO A 32 20.71 -2.76 -23.37
N GLN A 33 21.21 -3.40 -22.33
CA GLN A 33 22.18 -4.49 -22.44
C GLN A 33 21.44 -5.83 -22.41
N PHE A 34 21.03 -6.30 -23.58
CA PHE A 34 20.41 -7.62 -23.71
C PHE A 34 21.44 -8.73 -23.53
N THR A 35 21.05 -9.75 -22.77
CA THR A 35 21.82 -10.97 -22.49
C THR A 35 21.31 -12.16 -23.33
N THR A 36 20.29 -11.95 -24.16
CA THR A 36 19.63 -12.95 -24.99
C THR A 36 19.17 -12.36 -26.32
N ASP A 37 19.19 -13.16 -27.39
CA ASP A 37 18.63 -12.80 -28.69
C ASP A 37 17.14 -13.16 -28.82
N ASN A 38 16.47 -13.53 -27.72
CA ASN A 38 15.07 -13.91 -27.73
C ASN A 38 14.19 -12.73 -28.19
N PRO A 39 13.51 -12.83 -29.34
CA PRO A 39 12.76 -11.72 -29.92
C PRO A 39 11.55 -11.31 -29.06
N VAL A 40 11.01 -12.22 -28.23
CA VAL A 40 9.89 -11.91 -27.32
C VAL A 40 10.39 -11.01 -26.20
N ILE A 41 11.56 -11.27 -25.63
CA ILE A 41 12.17 -10.41 -24.59
C ILE A 41 12.42 -9.00 -25.14
N HIS A 42 12.94 -8.88 -26.38
CA HIS A 42 13.13 -7.57 -27.01
C HIS A 42 11.81 -6.82 -27.22
N ARG A 43 10.74 -7.51 -27.62
CA ARG A 43 9.42 -6.90 -27.81
C ARG A 43 8.78 -6.51 -26.48
N ILE A 44 8.93 -7.33 -25.43
CA ILE A 44 8.48 -6.98 -24.07
C ILE A 44 9.18 -5.69 -23.61
N TYR A 45 10.49 -5.59 -23.81
CA TYR A 45 11.27 -4.39 -23.48
C TYR A 45 10.73 -3.15 -24.18
N ALA A 46 10.59 -3.21 -25.50
CA ALA A 46 10.11 -2.07 -26.30
C ALA A 46 8.71 -1.62 -25.86
N LEU A 47 7.78 -2.54 -25.59
CA LEU A 47 6.43 -2.17 -25.15
C LEU A 47 6.41 -1.62 -23.72
N GLY A 48 7.22 -2.18 -22.82
CA GLY A 48 7.24 -1.77 -21.43
C GLY A 48 8.02 -0.49 -21.17
N MET A 49 9.13 -0.29 -21.87
CA MET A 49 9.99 0.88 -21.65
C MET A 49 9.68 2.05 -22.58
N ASP A 50 9.41 1.79 -23.88
CA ASP A 50 9.24 2.83 -24.88
C ASP A 50 7.78 3.22 -25.11
N SER A 51 6.83 2.30 -24.86
CA SER A 51 5.39 2.47 -25.16
C SER A 51 4.49 2.10 -23.98
N SER A 52 4.97 2.30 -22.76
CA SER A 52 4.27 1.95 -21.53
C SER A 52 2.97 2.75 -21.34
N GLN A 53 1.95 2.08 -20.84
CA GLN A 53 0.66 2.67 -20.46
C GLN A 53 0.53 2.91 -18.93
N ILE A 54 1.62 2.78 -18.18
CA ILE A 54 1.61 2.95 -16.70
C ILE A 54 1.06 4.32 -16.31
N ALA A 55 1.60 5.42 -16.86
CA ALA A 55 1.22 6.76 -16.42
C ALA A 55 -0.28 7.07 -16.66
N PRO A 56 -0.87 6.83 -17.85
CA PRO A 56 -2.30 7.04 -18.03
C PRO A 56 -3.18 6.11 -17.19
N MET A 57 -2.79 4.85 -16.98
CA MET A 57 -3.53 3.94 -16.10
C MET A 57 -3.47 4.39 -14.64
N ALA A 58 -2.30 4.78 -14.16
CA ALA A 58 -2.10 5.29 -12.81
C ALA A 58 -2.92 6.57 -12.56
N GLN A 59 -2.96 7.50 -13.54
CA GLN A 59 -3.76 8.72 -13.42
C GLN A 59 -5.25 8.40 -13.29
N VAL A 60 -5.80 7.46 -14.06
CA VAL A 60 -7.20 7.05 -13.92
C VAL A 60 -7.46 6.41 -12.56
N LEU A 61 -6.61 5.47 -12.15
CA LEU A 61 -6.82 4.71 -10.91
C LEU A 61 -6.69 5.60 -9.66
N PHE A 62 -5.72 6.54 -9.63
CA PHE A 62 -5.40 7.29 -8.41
C PHE A 62 -6.08 8.65 -8.33
N ASP A 63 -6.24 9.36 -9.46
CA ASP A 63 -6.83 10.69 -9.46
C ASP A 63 -8.33 10.68 -9.81
N SER A 64 -8.74 9.81 -10.73
CA SER A 64 -10.14 9.79 -11.20
C SER A 64 -11.02 8.88 -10.34
N ILE A 65 -10.53 7.69 -9.97
CA ILE A 65 -11.24 6.73 -9.11
C ILE A 65 -10.90 6.99 -7.65
N GLY A 66 -9.61 7.03 -7.31
CA GLY A 66 -9.12 7.35 -5.96
C GLY A 66 -9.12 6.16 -5.01
N PRO A 67 -9.46 6.36 -3.72
CA PRO A 67 -9.39 5.32 -2.70
C PRO A 67 -10.33 4.14 -2.97
N ARG A 68 -9.85 2.94 -2.62
CA ARG A 68 -10.48 1.67 -2.95
C ARG A 68 -10.68 0.78 -1.73
N LEU A 69 -11.24 1.38 -0.67
CA LEU A 69 -11.53 0.63 0.56
C LEU A 69 -12.46 -0.57 0.24
N VAL A 70 -12.24 -1.71 0.89
CA VAL A 70 -13.09 -2.89 0.74
C VAL A 70 -14.58 -2.55 0.82
N ALA A 71 -15.39 -3.13 -0.05
CA ALA A 71 -16.84 -2.94 -0.11
C ALA A 71 -17.29 -1.47 -0.27
N SER A 72 -16.41 -0.60 -0.77
CA SER A 72 -16.73 0.80 -1.07
C SER A 72 -17.10 1.01 -2.54
N PRO A 73 -17.79 2.12 -2.88
CA PRO A 73 -18.04 2.50 -4.27
C PRO A 73 -16.75 2.71 -5.07
N GLY A 74 -15.65 3.17 -4.43
CA GLY A 74 -14.34 3.34 -5.06
C GLY A 74 -13.74 2.00 -5.50
N TYR A 75 -13.81 0.98 -4.65
CA TYR A 75 -13.38 -0.38 -5.00
C TYR A 75 -14.18 -0.92 -6.20
N GLN A 76 -15.51 -0.82 -6.16
CA GLN A 76 -16.38 -1.25 -7.26
C GLN A 76 -16.02 -0.53 -8.57
N SER A 77 -15.81 0.79 -8.53
CA SER A 77 -15.45 1.57 -9.72
C SER A 77 -14.10 1.14 -10.31
N ALA A 78 -13.11 0.86 -9.46
CA ALA A 78 -11.81 0.36 -9.89
C ALA A 78 -11.91 -1.03 -10.53
N ALA A 79 -12.66 -1.93 -9.91
CA ALA A 79 -12.88 -3.28 -10.43
C ALA A 79 -13.60 -3.28 -11.79
N ASP A 80 -14.64 -2.46 -11.95
CA ASP A 80 -15.35 -2.30 -13.21
C ASP A 80 -14.42 -1.76 -14.32
N TRP A 81 -13.61 -0.76 -13.98
CA TRP A 81 -12.63 -0.19 -14.90
C TRP A 81 -11.57 -1.21 -15.31
N ILE A 82 -10.97 -1.97 -14.38
CA ILE A 82 -9.97 -2.99 -14.69
C ILE A 82 -10.55 -4.08 -15.61
N VAL A 83 -11.77 -4.58 -15.30
CA VAL A 83 -12.43 -5.56 -16.14
C VAL A 83 -12.68 -5.02 -17.55
N ALA A 84 -13.12 -3.76 -17.68
CA ALA A 84 -13.31 -3.11 -18.98
C ALA A 84 -11.99 -2.96 -19.74
N MET A 85 -10.90 -2.57 -19.08
CA MET A 85 -9.57 -2.46 -19.68
C MET A 85 -9.07 -3.82 -20.19
N TYR A 86 -9.15 -4.87 -19.40
CA TYR A 86 -8.76 -6.22 -19.82
C TYR A 86 -9.56 -6.70 -21.04
N ARG A 87 -10.87 -6.50 -21.03
CA ARG A 87 -11.73 -6.85 -22.17
C ARG A 87 -11.38 -6.08 -23.42
N SER A 88 -11.01 -4.80 -23.31
CA SER A 88 -10.57 -3.98 -24.44
C SER A 88 -9.27 -4.49 -25.07
N TRP A 89 -8.42 -5.15 -24.27
CA TRP A 89 -7.20 -5.82 -24.74
C TRP A 89 -7.43 -7.26 -25.24
N GLY A 90 -8.67 -7.75 -25.20
CA GLY A 90 -9.02 -9.13 -25.57
C GLY A 90 -8.60 -10.16 -24.52
N ILE A 91 -8.49 -9.75 -23.26
CA ILE A 91 -8.23 -10.61 -22.11
C ILE A 91 -9.57 -10.90 -21.43
N THR A 92 -9.86 -12.18 -21.18
CA THR A 92 -11.04 -12.57 -20.40
C THR A 92 -10.88 -12.12 -18.96
N ALA A 93 -11.85 -11.35 -18.44
CA ALA A 93 -11.79 -10.87 -17.05
C ALA A 93 -13.17 -10.87 -16.42
N ARG A 94 -13.20 -11.09 -15.10
CA ARG A 94 -14.40 -11.16 -14.27
C ARG A 94 -14.15 -10.64 -12.87
N GLN A 95 -15.22 -10.23 -12.20
CA GLN A 95 -15.28 -10.10 -10.75
C GLN A 95 -15.68 -11.45 -10.18
N GLU A 96 -14.93 -11.94 -9.20
CA GLU A 96 -15.15 -13.24 -8.57
C GLU A 96 -15.49 -13.04 -7.10
N ARG A 97 -16.79 -13.18 -6.81
CA ARG A 97 -17.31 -12.97 -5.47
C ARG A 97 -16.81 -14.04 -4.51
N TYR A 98 -16.36 -13.63 -3.32
CA TYR A 98 -15.93 -14.55 -2.26
C TYR A 98 -16.64 -14.32 -0.91
N GLY A 99 -17.33 -13.19 -0.72
CA GLY A 99 -17.92 -12.87 0.56
C GLY A 99 -18.83 -11.65 0.57
N THR A 100 -18.95 -11.06 1.75
CA THR A 100 -19.76 -9.87 2.04
C THR A 100 -19.10 -9.07 3.18
N TRP A 101 -19.05 -7.75 3.06
CA TRP A 101 -18.50 -6.85 4.07
C TRP A 101 -19.40 -5.64 4.25
N THR A 102 -19.35 -4.99 5.39
CA THR A 102 -20.07 -3.73 5.60
C THR A 102 -19.51 -2.65 4.68
N GLY A 103 -20.32 -2.17 3.76
CA GLY A 103 -19.95 -1.08 2.87
C GLY A 103 -19.91 0.25 3.62
N TRP A 104 -18.95 1.09 3.26
CA TRP A 104 -18.78 2.40 3.85
C TRP A 104 -18.26 3.42 2.82
N ARG A 105 -18.73 4.66 2.93
CA ARG A 105 -18.31 5.76 2.08
C ARG A 105 -17.88 6.94 2.92
N ARG A 106 -16.65 7.41 2.68
CA ARG A 106 -16.09 8.63 3.26
C ARG A 106 -16.67 9.85 2.56
N GLY A 107 -17.06 10.85 3.35
CA GLY A 107 -17.27 12.22 2.89
C GLY A 107 -16.19 13.16 3.44
N ARG A 108 -16.52 14.42 3.64
CA ARG A 108 -15.60 15.42 4.20
C ARG A 108 -15.43 15.23 5.70
N SER A 109 -14.23 15.52 6.19
CA SER A 109 -13.97 15.59 7.62
C SER A 109 -13.09 16.81 7.96
N HIS A 110 -13.33 17.40 9.12
CA HIS A 110 -12.61 18.55 9.61
C HIS A 110 -12.62 18.59 11.12
N VAL A 111 -11.53 19.05 11.73
CA VAL A 111 -11.41 19.20 13.20
C VAL A 111 -10.74 20.53 13.51
N ASP A 112 -11.34 21.31 14.40
CA ASP A 112 -10.81 22.58 14.89
C ASP A 112 -10.60 22.56 16.40
N LEU A 113 -9.52 23.16 16.86
CA LEU A 113 -9.35 23.61 18.23
C LEU A 113 -10.04 24.97 18.36
N LEU A 114 -10.97 25.12 19.31
CA LEU A 114 -11.71 26.36 19.53
C LEU A 114 -11.22 27.13 20.76
N SER A 115 -10.70 26.44 21.77
CA SER A 115 -10.19 27.01 23.03
C SER A 115 -8.93 26.23 23.46
N PRO A 116 -7.93 26.90 24.05
CA PRO A 116 -7.83 28.32 24.44
C PRO A 116 -7.56 29.29 23.29
N ARG A 117 -7.31 28.78 22.08
CA ARG A 117 -7.14 29.58 20.85
C ARG A 117 -7.70 28.82 19.65
N VAL A 118 -8.12 29.53 18.62
CA VAL A 118 -8.61 28.91 17.38
C VAL A 118 -7.44 28.40 16.52
N ARG A 119 -7.57 27.16 16.04
CA ARG A 119 -6.64 26.54 15.09
C ARG A 119 -7.35 25.38 14.37
N SER A 120 -7.28 25.36 13.05
CA SER A 120 -7.59 24.15 12.30
C SER A 120 -6.54 23.08 12.54
N LEU A 121 -6.96 21.89 12.95
CA LEU A 121 -6.08 20.77 13.26
C LEU A 121 -5.88 19.92 12.00
N GLU A 122 -4.65 19.48 11.77
CA GLU A 122 -4.34 18.54 10.71
C GLU A 122 -4.80 17.14 11.13
N GLY A 123 -5.91 16.68 10.54
CA GLY A 123 -6.52 15.42 10.88
C GLY A 123 -7.58 14.96 9.88
N THR A 124 -7.93 13.69 9.96
CA THR A 124 -8.99 13.06 9.15
C THR A 124 -9.74 12.04 10.00
N MET A 125 -10.96 11.68 9.60
CA MET A 125 -11.64 10.55 10.26
C MET A 125 -10.99 9.22 9.85
N LEU A 126 -11.03 8.24 10.75
CA LEU A 126 -10.64 6.86 10.43
C LEU A 126 -11.64 6.21 9.46
N SER A 127 -11.18 5.20 8.73
CA SER A 127 -12.07 4.36 7.89
C SER A 127 -13.11 3.67 8.75
N PHE A 128 -14.32 3.50 8.23
CA PHE A 128 -15.48 2.96 8.95
C PHE A 128 -15.87 3.75 10.21
N SER A 129 -15.40 4.99 10.36
CA SER A 129 -15.87 5.86 11.43
C SER A 129 -17.32 6.27 11.19
N PRO A 130 -18.16 6.32 12.25
CA PRO A 130 -19.45 7.00 12.18
C PRO A 130 -19.25 8.48 11.82
N GLY A 131 -20.20 9.03 11.06
CA GLY A 131 -20.28 10.46 10.83
C GLY A 131 -20.86 11.24 12.00
N THR A 132 -20.78 12.57 11.93
CA THR A 132 -21.38 13.48 12.91
C THR A 132 -22.83 13.84 12.57
N GLY A 133 -23.39 13.24 11.52
CA GLY A 133 -24.69 13.64 10.96
C GLY A 133 -24.61 15.03 10.32
N ASN A 134 -25.67 15.83 10.50
CA ASN A 134 -25.77 17.16 9.89
C ASN A 134 -25.21 18.29 10.76
N ARG A 135 -24.57 17.99 11.90
CA ARG A 135 -24.08 18.98 12.85
C ARG A 135 -22.69 18.62 13.34
N PRO A 136 -21.81 19.63 13.52
CA PRO A 136 -20.53 19.40 14.20
C PRO A 136 -20.74 18.86 15.60
N VAL A 137 -19.83 18.03 16.07
CA VAL A 137 -19.75 17.59 17.45
C VAL A 137 -18.69 18.41 18.15
N ARG A 138 -19.03 18.97 19.30
CA ARG A 138 -18.14 19.84 20.08
C ARG A 138 -17.98 19.31 21.49
N GLY A 139 -16.76 19.35 22.02
CA GLY A 139 -16.49 18.94 23.39
C GLY A 139 -15.09 19.32 23.87
N GLU A 140 -14.95 19.35 25.20
CA GLU A 140 -13.63 19.46 25.84
C GLU A 140 -12.83 18.18 25.57
N VAL A 141 -11.51 18.31 25.39
CA VAL A 141 -10.62 17.15 25.25
C VAL A 141 -10.11 16.71 26.61
N ILE A 142 -10.24 15.43 26.88
CA ILE A 142 -9.61 14.76 28.03
C ILE A 142 -8.71 13.63 27.56
N VAL A 143 -7.72 13.30 28.38
CA VAL A 143 -6.76 12.23 28.08
C VAL A 143 -7.06 11.02 28.95
N LEU A 144 -6.82 9.81 28.43
CA LEU A 144 -6.90 8.57 29.19
C LEU A 144 -6.12 8.69 30.51
N PRO A 145 -6.73 8.46 31.68
CA PRO A 145 -6.09 8.65 33.00
C PRO A 145 -5.06 7.54 33.26
N ASP A 146 -4.08 7.82 34.11
CA ASP A 146 -3.23 6.80 34.71
C ASP A 146 -3.87 6.24 35.98
N GLY A 147 -4.90 5.43 35.81
CA GLY A 147 -5.58 4.76 36.92
C GLY A 147 -4.76 3.63 37.53
N ALA A 148 -5.10 3.25 38.77
CA ALA A 148 -4.42 2.13 39.43
C ALA A 148 -4.74 0.78 38.76
N ASP A 149 -6.01 0.58 38.38
CA ASP A 149 -6.57 -0.66 37.86
C ASP A 149 -7.86 -0.42 37.03
N SER A 150 -8.51 -1.49 36.63
CA SER A 150 -9.78 -1.45 35.89
C SER A 150 -10.96 -0.91 36.70
N ALA A 151 -10.93 -0.98 38.03
CA ALA A 151 -11.96 -0.40 38.87
C ALA A 151 -11.86 1.13 38.91
N ALA A 152 -10.63 1.67 39.03
CA ALA A 152 -10.36 3.10 38.91
C ALA A 152 -10.75 3.63 37.51
N PHE A 153 -10.45 2.88 36.46
CA PHE A 153 -10.87 3.22 35.09
C PHE A 153 -12.40 3.29 34.99
N LYS A 154 -13.12 2.28 35.47
CA LYS A 154 -14.59 2.27 35.49
C LYS A 154 -15.19 3.46 36.26
N ALA A 155 -14.58 3.84 37.38
CA ALA A 155 -15.00 5.01 38.18
C ALA A 155 -14.75 6.34 37.43
N TRP A 156 -13.76 6.40 36.57
CA TRP A 156 -13.46 7.58 35.74
C TRP A 156 -14.36 7.71 34.49
N LEU A 157 -14.84 6.61 33.91
CA LEU A 157 -15.63 6.60 32.68
C LEU A 157 -16.79 7.62 32.62
N PRO A 158 -17.57 7.91 33.70
CA PRO A 158 -18.61 8.93 33.64
C PRO A 158 -18.12 10.33 33.22
N GLN A 159 -16.83 10.64 33.41
CA GLN A 159 -16.25 11.93 33.06
C GLN A 159 -16.12 12.16 31.56
N VAL A 160 -16.20 11.09 30.73
CA VAL A 160 -16.04 11.19 29.25
C VAL A 160 -17.32 11.70 28.56
N ARG A 161 -18.45 11.72 29.27
CA ARG A 161 -19.75 12.11 28.70
C ARG A 161 -19.68 13.50 28.09
N GLY A 162 -19.99 13.58 26.77
CA GLY A 162 -19.98 14.83 25.99
C GLY A 162 -18.59 15.41 25.71
N LYS A 163 -17.52 14.63 25.94
CA LYS A 163 -16.13 15.07 25.73
C LYS A 163 -15.47 14.29 24.59
N PHE A 164 -14.42 14.85 24.01
CA PHE A 164 -13.49 14.13 23.18
C PHE A 164 -12.44 13.43 24.04
N VAL A 165 -12.14 12.18 23.73
CA VAL A 165 -11.18 11.38 24.49
C VAL A 165 -9.96 11.07 23.63
N ALA A 166 -8.78 11.52 24.07
CA ALA A 166 -7.50 11.19 23.47
C ALA A 166 -7.00 9.83 23.99
N VAL A 167 -6.92 8.82 23.10
CA VAL A 167 -6.66 7.42 23.49
C VAL A 167 -5.32 6.86 22.97
N SER A 168 -4.61 7.58 22.10
CA SER A 168 -3.31 7.19 21.59
C SER A 168 -2.16 7.68 22.46
N PHE A 169 -0.99 7.06 22.29
CA PHE A 169 0.25 7.52 22.91
C PHE A 169 0.65 8.91 22.39
N PRO A 170 0.76 9.94 23.25
CA PRO A 170 1.28 11.23 22.83
C PRO A 170 2.81 11.17 22.71
N GLU A 171 3.33 11.30 21.50
CA GLU A 171 4.78 11.30 21.27
C GLU A 171 5.46 12.50 21.97
N PRO A 172 6.60 12.30 22.64
CA PRO A 172 7.34 13.39 23.29
C PRO A 172 7.82 14.45 22.31
N THR A 173 8.07 14.06 21.07
CA THR A 173 8.44 14.94 19.97
C THR A 173 7.99 14.35 18.63
N CYS A 174 7.53 15.20 17.72
CA CYS A 174 7.13 14.82 16.36
C CYS A 174 8.24 15.10 15.33
N ARG A 175 9.46 15.40 15.78
CA ARG A 175 10.61 15.52 14.89
C ARG A 175 11.08 14.14 14.43
N PRO A 176 11.25 13.91 13.11
CA PRO A 176 11.73 12.63 12.58
C PRO A 176 13.07 12.21 13.19
N ASP A 177 13.24 10.90 13.36
CA ASP A 177 14.46 10.32 13.93
C ASP A 177 15.70 10.64 13.09
N SER A 178 15.56 10.71 11.77
CA SER A 178 16.64 11.13 10.85
C SER A 178 17.19 12.53 11.18
N ALA A 179 16.32 13.47 11.55
CA ALA A 179 16.76 14.80 11.95
C ALA A 179 17.51 14.78 13.29
N TRP A 180 17.06 13.98 14.25
CA TRP A 180 17.78 13.78 15.52
C TRP A 180 19.14 13.11 15.31
N GLN A 181 19.21 12.08 14.46
CA GLN A 181 20.45 11.40 14.11
C GLN A 181 21.46 12.32 13.43
N THR A 182 20.97 13.24 12.59
CA THR A 182 21.83 14.18 11.85
C THR A 182 22.35 15.33 12.71
N TYR A 183 21.53 15.89 13.60
CA TYR A 183 21.82 17.19 14.23
C TYR A 183 22.04 17.12 15.74
N ALA A 184 21.55 16.10 16.43
CA ALA A 184 21.74 15.96 17.87
C ALA A 184 23.11 15.36 18.22
N THR A 185 23.59 15.69 19.43
CA THR A 185 24.72 14.91 19.97
C THR A 185 24.32 13.47 20.24
N PRO A 186 25.24 12.49 20.17
CA PRO A 186 24.94 11.10 20.52
C PRO A 186 24.27 10.93 21.89
N ALA A 187 24.71 11.70 22.88
CA ALA A 187 24.14 11.68 24.22
C ALA A 187 22.66 12.15 24.24
N THR A 188 22.35 13.23 23.52
CA THR A 188 20.98 13.75 23.39
C THR A 188 20.07 12.76 22.65
N TRP A 189 20.57 12.18 21.55
CA TRP A 189 19.82 11.18 20.78
C TRP A 189 19.53 9.92 21.61
N ASN A 190 20.51 9.39 22.31
CA ASN A 190 20.33 8.20 23.16
C ASN A 190 19.31 8.48 24.27
N ARG A 191 19.43 9.60 24.98
CA ARG A 191 18.47 10.01 26.01
C ARG A 191 17.04 10.11 25.46
N LEU A 192 16.85 10.75 24.30
CA LEU A 192 15.53 10.85 23.68
C LEU A 192 14.92 9.48 23.37
N ARG A 193 15.72 8.54 22.86
CA ARG A 193 15.25 7.18 22.59
C ARG A 193 14.83 6.47 23.88
N ASP A 194 15.63 6.59 24.93
CA ASP A 194 15.37 5.94 26.22
C ASP A 194 14.11 6.55 26.87
N ASP A 195 13.98 7.86 26.88
CA ASP A 195 12.81 8.58 27.40
C ASP A 195 11.55 8.21 26.63
N ARG A 196 11.61 8.14 25.29
CA ARG A 196 10.49 7.70 24.43
C ARG A 196 10.10 6.26 24.72
N ALA A 197 11.07 5.36 24.84
CA ALA A 197 10.81 3.94 25.14
C ALA A 197 10.15 3.79 26.53
N ALA A 198 10.63 4.51 27.53
CA ALA A 198 10.05 4.51 28.87
C ALA A 198 8.61 5.08 28.86
N ALA A 199 8.38 6.21 28.19
CA ALA A 199 7.07 6.82 28.08
C ALA A 199 6.06 5.91 27.33
N ARG A 200 6.49 5.24 26.26
CA ARG A 200 5.66 4.27 25.53
C ARG A 200 5.33 3.05 26.39
N THR A 201 6.29 2.55 27.17
CA THR A 201 6.05 1.46 28.13
C THR A 201 5.03 1.87 29.18
N ALA A 202 5.17 3.06 29.76
CA ALA A 202 4.21 3.60 30.75
C ALA A 202 2.81 3.75 30.14
N TRP A 203 2.70 4.22 28.89
CA TRP A 203 1.41 4.30 28.20
C TRP A 203 0.78 2.92 27.97
N THR A 204 1.56 1.94 27.52
CA THR A 204 1.09 0.56 27.34
C THR A 204 0.55 -0.03 28.65
N GLN A 205 1.24 0.22 29.78
CA GLN A 205 0.78 -0.17 31.08
C GLN A 205 -0.51 0.55 31.50
N ARG A 206 -0.62 1.86 31.17
CA ARG A 206 -1.84 2.65 31.40
C ARG A 206 -3.04 2.04 30.67
N VAL A 207 -2.88 1.70 29.38
CA VAL A 207 -3.93 1.02 28.61
C VAL A 207 -4.25 -0.35 29.21
N ALA A 208 -3.27 -1.15 29.58
CA ALA A 208 -3.48 -2.48 30.18
C ALA A 208 -4.27 -2.40 31.50
N LYS A 209 -4.01 -1.40 32.36
CA LYS A 209 -4.73 -1.16 33.60
C LYS A 209 -6.23 -0.87 33.41
N THR A 210 -6.66 -0.43 32.21
CA THR A 210 -8.08 -0.26 31.91
C THR A 210 -8.85 -1.58 31.86
N GLY A 211 -8.15 -2.70 31.65
CA GLY A 211 -8.74 -4.01 31.40
C GLY A 211 -9.38 -4.14 30.01
N ALA A 212 -9.21 -3.13 29.14
CA ALA A 212 -9.64 -3.18 27.75
C ALA A 212 -8.42 -3.29 26.82
N SER A 213 -8.57 -4.00 25.70
CA SER A 213 -7.56 -3.94 24.63
C SER A 213 -7.59 -2.55 23.98
N SER A 214 -6.52 -2.18 23.27
CA SER A 214 -6.47 -0.93 22.51
C SER A 214 -7.62 -0.82 21.50
N ARG A 215 -8.06 -1.94 20.92
CA ARG A 215 -9.22 -2.03 20.01
C ARG A 215 -10.54 -1.75 20.72
N MET A 216 -10.71 -2.24 21.95
CA MET A 216 -11.93 -2.09 22.73
C MET A 216 -12.04 -0.74 23.44
N LEU A 217 -10.92 -0.05 23.62
CA LEU A 217 -10.89 1.20 24.37
C LEU A 217 -11.80 2.29 23.78
N PRO A 218 -11.80 2.58 22.45
CA PRO A 218 -12.72 3.54 21.84
C PRO A 218 -14.20 3.17 22.06
N ILE A 219 -14.53 1.88 22.03
CA ILE A 219 -15.91 1.38 22.26
C ILE A 219 -16.33 1.68 23.70
N ARG A 220 -15.45 1.44 24.68
CA ARG A 220 -15.75 1.77 26.09
C ARG A 220 -15.98 3.26 26.32
N MET A 221 -15.25 4.12 25.61
CA MET A 221 -15.48 5.57 25.65
C MET A 221 -16.82 5.94 25.03
N GLU A 222 -17.16 5.37 23.89
CA GLU A 222 -18.45 5.54 23.23
C GLU A 222 -19.62 5.11 24.13
N GLU A 223 -19.54 3.91 24.73
CA GLU A 223 -20.55 3.39 25.65
C GLU A 223 -20.77 4.32 26.86
N ALA A 224 -19.71 4.97 27.33
CA ALA A 224 -19.78 5.95 28.40
C ALA A 224 -20.29 7.33 27.96
N GLY A 225 -20.52 7.53 26.66
CA GLY A 225 -21.11 8.75 26.10
C GLY A 225 -20.09 9.79 25.64
N ALA A 226 -18.89 9.39 25.24
CA ALA A 226 -17.94 10.29 24.59
C ALA A 226 -18.55 10.96 23.36
N ALA A 227 -18.25 12.22 23.14
CA ALA A 227 -18.68 12.99 21.96
C ALA A 227 -17.90 12.57 20.71
N GLY A 228 -16.65 12.18 20.87
CA GLY A 228 -15.76 11.67 19.83
C GLY A 228 -14.45 11.14 20.39
N ILE A 229 -13.70 10.48 19.57
CA ILE A 229 -12.41 9.89 19.92
C ILE A 229 -11.32 10.57 19.10
N LEU A 230 -10.20 10.90 19.74
CA LEU A 230 -8.99 11.38 19.07
C LEU A 230 -7.90 10.32 19.14
N THR A 231 -7.31 10.03 17.98
CA THR A 231 -6.21 9.09 17.81
C THR A 231 -5.04 9.75 17.12
N SER A 232 -3.85 9.15 17.22
CA SER A 232 -2.67 9.52 16.45
C SER A 232 -1.75 8.31 16.30
N THR A 233 -1.58 7.85 15.07
CA THR A 233 -0.69 6.75 14.69
C THR A 233 0.45 7.30 13.86
N TRP A 234 1.36 8.00 14.54
CA TRP A 234 2.46 8.71 13.90
C TRP A 234 3.39 7.76 13.11
N THR A 235 3.74 8.16 11.89
CA THR A 235 4.59 7.38 10.98
C THR A 235 6.09 7.64 11.15
N GLY A 236 6.47 8.70 11.86
CA GLY A 236 7.84 9.20 11.93
C GLY A 236 8.11 10.41 11.03
N GLY A 237 7.17 10.80 10.16
CA GLY A 237 7.24 11.98 9.30
C GLY A 237 6.48 13.18 9.87
N TYR A 238 6.78 14.40 9.42
CA TYR A 238 6.02 15.58 9.79
C TYR A 238 4.60 15.53 9.21
N GLY A 239 3.60 15.79 10.06
CA GLY A 239 2.20 15.87 9.67
C GLY A 239 1.61 14.58 9.09
N THR A 240 2.26 13.42 9.29
CA THR A 240 1.83 12.15 8.73
C THR A 240 1.39 11.16 9.79
N THR A 241 0.18 10.62 9.62
CA THR A 241 -0.40 9.56 10.46
C THR A 241 -1.04 8.49 9.60
N ARG A 242 -1.15 7.28 10.15
CA ARG A 242 -1.77 6.14 9.48
C ARG A 242 -3.26 6.10 9.74
N VAL A 243 -4.02 5.77 8.71
CA VAL A 243 -5.45 5.54 8.81
C VAL A 243 -5.72 4.05 8.79
N PHE A 244 -6.50 3.60 9.77
CA PHE A 244 -7.00 2.24 9.93
C PHE A 244 -8.49 2.26 10.23
N ASN A 245 -9.08 1.11 10.55
CA ASN A 245 -10.48 0.99 10.95
C ASN A 245 -10.77 1.69 12.28
N ALA A 246 -11.81 2.50 12.30
CA ALA A 246 -12.50 2.81 13.55
C ALA A 246 -13.23 1.56 14.09
N THR A 247 -13.41 1.51 15.41
CA THR A 247 -14.13 0.43 16.08
C THR A 247 -15.44 0.89 16.74
N THR A 248 -15.70 2.19 16.74
CA THR A 248 -16.92 2.79 17.29
C THR A 248 -18.10 2.65 16.33
N HIS A 249 -19.32 2.71 16.87
CA HIS A 249 -20.55 2.59 16.08
C HIS A 249 -21.35 3.91 16.00
N ARG A 250 -21.08 4.87 16.88
CA ARG A 250 -21.81 6.14 17.01
C ARG A 250 -20.90 7.35 17.17
N ALA A 251 -19.81 7.20 17.93
CA ALA A 251 -18.87 8.28 18.17
C ALA A 251 -17.86 8.39 17.01
N PRO A 252 -17.71 9.57 16.38
CA PRO A 252 -16.72 9.77 15.33
C PRO A 252 -15.31 9.60 15.90
N VAL A 253 -14.41 9.05 15.07
CA VAL A 253 -12.99 8.88 15.39
C VAL A 253 -12.16 9.71 14.44
N PHE A 254 -11.37 10.63 14.99
CA PHE A 254 -10.47 11.48 14.22
C PHE A 254 -9.01 11.12 14.53
N GLU A 255 -8.28 10.85 13.47
CA GLU A 255 -6.84 10.67 13.49
C GLU A 255 -6.17 12.02 13.28
N LEU A 256 -5.42 12.51 14.25
CA LEU A 256 -4.71 13.79 14.18
C LEU A 256 -3.23 13.60 13.91
N SER A 257 -2.59 14.60 13.26
CA SER A 257 -1.14 14.64 13.16
C SER A 257 -0.49 14.56 14.54
N CYS A 258 0.74 14.04 14.59
CA CYS A 258 1.50 13.98 15.84
C CYS A 258 1.57 15.34 16.54
N GLU A 259 1.78 16.40 15.76
CA GLU A 259 1.91 17.78 16.23
C GLU A 259 0.64 18.27 16.90
N ASP A 260 -0.50 18.10 16.23
CA ASP A 260 -1.79 18.60 16.71
C ASP A 260 -2.39 17.70 17.80
N TYR A 261 -2.19 16.38 17.72
CA TYR A 261 -2.52 15.47 18.82
C TYR A 261 -1.71 15.82 20.08
N GLY A 262 -0.40 16.04 19.93
CA GLY A 262 0.46 16.47 21.02
C GLY A 262 0.05 17.84 21.59
N LEU A 263 -0.41 18.79 20.76
CA LEU A 263 -0.93 20.07 21.20
C LEU A 263 -2.15 19.90 22.10
N VAL A 264 -3.20 19.21 21.62
CA VAL A 264 -4.46 19.09 22.39
C VAL A 264 -4.27 18.24 23.66
N THR A 265 -3.41 17.23 23.64
CA THR A 265 -3.11 16.41 24.81
C THR A 265 -2.33 17.19 25.87
N ARG A 266 -1.32 18.00 25.48
CA ARG A 266 -0.59 18.84 26.45
C ARG A 266 -1.49 19.90 27.08
N LEU A 267 -2.37 20.56 26.30
CA LEU A 267 -3.37 21.49 26.85
C LEU A 267 -4.28 20.80 27.85
N ALA A 268 -4.79 19.62 27.54
CA ALA A 268 -5.63 18.85 28.45
C ALA A 268 -4.88 18.43 29.74
N GLN A 269 -3.63 17.98 29.62
CA GLN A 269 -2.80 17.60 30.76
C GLN A 269 -2.42 18.78 31.68
N ASN A 270 -2.33 19.98 31.11
CA ASN A 270 -2.06 21.22 31.84
C ASN A 270 -3.33 21.86 32.46
N ASN A 271 -4.49 21.22 32.29
CA ASN A 271 -5.79 21.75 32.71
C ASN A 271 -6.20 23.09 32.04
N ASP A 272 -5.77 23.26 30.77
CA ASP A 272 -6.17 24.41 29.96
C ASP A 272 -7.55 24.23 29.31
N HIS A 273 -8.23 23.14 29.58
CA HIS A 273 -9.58 22.80 29.13
C HIS A 273 -9.77 23.00 27.61
N PRO A 274 -8.96 22.36 26.74
CA PRO A 274 -9.06 22.56 25.29
C PRO A 274 -10.42 22.07 24.80
N VAL A 275 -11.05 22.86 23.94
CA VAL A 275 -12.32 22.50 23.29
C VAL A 275 -12.05 22.28 21.80
N VAL A 276 -12.47 21.14 21.30
CA VAL A 276 -12.44 20.84 19.85
C VAL A 276 -13.84 20.71 19.28
N GLU A 277 -13.95 20.99 17.98
CA GLU A 277 -15.14 20.77 17.19
C GLU A 277 -14.75 19.91 15.98
N GLY A 278 -15.48 18.82 15.76
CA GLY A 278 -15.26 17.90 14.65
C GLY A 278 -16.48 17.75 13.77
N THR A 279 -16.27 17.71 12.45
CA THR A 279 -17.27 17.36 11.44
C THR A 279 -16.79 16.16 10.67
N ALA A 280 -17.64 15.15 10.51
CA ALA A 280 -17.35 13.97 9.70
C ALA A 280 -18.60 13.57 8.92
N GLU A 281 -18.48 13.52 7.59
CA GLU A 281 -19.51 12.97 6.71
C GLU A 281 -19.12 11.53 6.40
N ALA A 282 -19.96 10.58 6.75
CA ALA A 282 -19.78 9.17 6.48
C ALA A 282 -21.13 8.49 6.27
N GLU A 283 -21.14 7.44 5.46
CA GLU A 283 -22.33 6.66 5.19
C GLU A 283 -22.00 5.16 5.23
N PHE A 284 -22.73 4.42 6.06
CA PHE A 284 -22.74 2.96 6.04
C PHE A 284 -23.74 2.48 5.01
N LEU A 285 -23.29 1.65 4.06
CA LEU A 285 -24.06 1.20 2.90
C LEU A 285 -24.73 -0.17 3.13
N GLY A 286 -24.64 -0.70 4.36
CA GLY A 286 -25.05 -2.07 4.66
C GLY A 286 -24.12 -3.10 4.04
N ASP A 287 -24.57 -4.34 3.99
CA ASP A 287 -23.78 -5.46 3.45
C ASP A 287 -23.58 -5.31 1.94
N GLN A 288 -22.34 -5.25 1.52
CA GLN A 288 -21.91 -5.19 0.13
C GLN A 288 -21.14 -6.45 -0.26
N PRO A 289 -21.22 -6.90 -1.52
CA PRO A 289 -20.42 -8.03 -1.97
C PRO A 289 -18.92 -7.68 -1.96
N THR A 290 -18.10 -8.65 -1.58
CA THR A 290 -16.65 -8.61 -1.74
C THR A 290 -16.23 -9.56 -2.85
N PHE A 291 -15.28 -9.12 -3.69
CA PHE A 291 -14.88 -9.88 -4.88
C PHE A 291 -13.48 -9.50 -5.33
N ASN A 292 -12.75 -10.48 -5.84
CA ASN A 292 -11.48 -10.26 -6.54
C ASN A 292 -11.75 -9.91 -8.01
N VAL A 293 -10.80 -9.22 -8.66
CA VAL A 293 -10.78 -9.11 -10.12
C VAL A 293 -9.77 -10.10 -10.67
N VAL A 294 -10.23 -11.00 -11.53
CA VAL A 294 -9.40 -12.05 -12.13
C VAL A 294 -9.41 -11.91 -13.64
N GLY A 295 -8.22 -11.88 -14.25
CA GLY A 295 -8.02 -11.87 -15.70
C GLY A 295 -7.21 -13.07 -16.16
N GLU A 296 -7.41 -13.52 -17.44
CA GLU A 296 -6.79 -14.75 -17.91
C GLU A 296 -6.43 -14.69 -19.41
N ILE A 297 -5.23 -15.19 -19.74
CA ILE A 297 -4.80 -15.55 -21.09
C ILE A 297 -4.62 -17.08 -21.08
N PRO A 298 -5.52 -17.86 -21.74
CA PRO A 298 -5.49 -19.31 -21.65
C PRO A 298 -4.23 -19.91 -22.24
N GLY A 299 -3.70 -20.94 -21.60
CA GLY A 299 -2.54 -21.72 -22.05
C GLY A 299 -2.86 -22.61 -23.23
N ALA A 300 -1.99 -22.58 -24.24
CA ALA A 300 -2.17 -23.36 -25.46
C ALA A 300 -1.68 -24.81 -25.37
N GLN A 301 -0.72 -25.11 -24.49
CA GLN A 301 -0.12 -26.44 -24.35
C GLN A 301 -0.39 -27.07 -22.99
N LEU A 302 -0.28 -26.29 -21.93
CA LEU A 302 -0.43 -26.71 -20.54
C LEU A 302 -1.49 -25.83 -19.84
N PRO A 303 -2.76 -25.91 -20.24
CA PRO A 303 -3.81 -24.99 -19.75
C PRO A 303 -4.11 -25.12 -18.27
N ASN A 304 -3.73 -26.23 -17.63
CA ASN A 304 -3.90 -26.47 -16.20
C ASN A 304 -2.64 -26.18 -15.37
N GLU A 305 -1.62 -25.60 -15.99
CA GLU A 305 -0.46 -25.05 -15.31
C GLU A 305 -0.50 -23.51 -15.41
N TYR A 306 -0.15 -22.82 -14.32
CA TYR A 306 -0.48 -21.41 -14.16
C TYR A 306 0.75 -20.57 -13.84
N ILE A 307 0.85 -19.42 -14.50
CA ILE A 307 1.64 -18.27 -14.08
C ILE A 307 0.65 -17.27 -13.50
N VAL A 308 0.85 -16.84 -12.25
CA VAL A 308 -0.07 -15.91 -11.59
C VAL A 308 0.64 -14.58 -11.35
N LEU A 309 0.06 -13.49 -11.84
CA LEU A 309 0.44 -12.12 -11.50
C LEU A 309 -0.45 -11.65 -10.36
N SER A 310 0.14 -11.05 -9.33
CA SER A 310 -0.53 -10.86 -8.04
C SER A 310 -0.25 -9.49 -7.46
N ALA A 311 -1.32 -8.77 -7.15
CA ALA A 311 -1.31 -7.53 -6.38
C ALA A 311 -2.70 -7.30 -5.76
N HIS A 312 -2.80 -6.67 -4.60
CA HIS A 312 -4.12 -6.27 -4.11
C HIS A 312 -4.59 -4.97 -4.78
N LEU A 313 -5.90 -4.84 -4.90
CA LEU A 313 -6.58 -3.69 -5.49
C LEU A 313 -7.09 -2.74 -4.43
N ASP A 314 -7.55 -3.26 -3.31
CA ASP A 314 -8.05 -2.43 -2.22
C ASP A 314 -6.94 -1.55 -1.62
N SER A 315 -7.36 -0.53 -0.91
CA SER A 315 -6.48 0.40 -0.21
C SER A 315 -7.20 1.04 0.96
N TRP A 316 -6.46 1.58 1.93
CA TRP A 316 -7.02 2.55 2.85
C TRP A 316 -7.46 3.81 2.11
N ASP A 317 -8.37 4.57 2.71
CA ASP A 317 -9.12 5.60 1.99
C ASP A 317 -8.80 7.05 2.41
N ALA A 318 -7.75 7.27 3.18
CA ALA A 318 -7.29 8.64 3.48
C ALA A 318 -6.54 9.29 2.32
N GLY A 319 -5.82 8.49 1.53
CA GLY A 319 -5.18 8.86 0.27
C GLY A 319 -5.80 8.11 -0.89
N SER A 320 -5.15 8.16 -2.07
CA SER A 320 -5.61 7.38 -3.23
C SER A 320 -5.06 5.95 -3.28
N GLY A 321 -4.27 5.50 -2.29
CA GLY A 321 -3.63 4.19 -2.32
C GLY A 321 -2.74 4.00 -3.55
N ALA A 322 -1.93 5.02 -3.87
CA ALA A 322 -1.12 5.01 -5.09
C ALA A 322 0.07 4.07 -4.96
N THR A 323 0.79 4.12 -3.84
CA THR A 323 1.94 3.29 -3.57
C THR A 323 1.56 2.01 -2.80
N ASP A 324 0.38 2.00 -2.17
CA ASP A 324 -0.18 0.90 -1.39
C ASP A 324 -1.64 0.61 -1.82
N ASN A 325 -1.88 -0.33 -2.70
CA ASN A 325 -0.96 -1.01 -3.62
C ASN A 325 -1.39 -0.78 -5.08
N GLY A 326 -1.78 0.45 -5.39
CA GLY A 326 -2.14 0.80 -6.75
C GLY A 326 -0.99 0.61 -7.75
N THR A 327 0.28 0.85 -7.32
CA THR A 327 1.45 0.54 -8.16
C THR A 327 1.52 -0.93 -8.52
N GLY A 328 1.34 -1.84 -7.58
CA GLY A 328 1.27 -3.27 -7.88
C GLY A 328 0.17 -3.60 -8.88
N THR A 329 -1.03 -3.04 -8.67
CA THR A 329 -2.16 -3.21 -9.59
C THR A 329 -1.81 -2.76 -11.02
N VAL A 330 -1.29 -1.55 -11.23
CA VAL A 330 -0.98 -1.07 -12.60
C VAL A 330 0.21 -1.80 -13.22
N ILE A 331 1.18 -2.29 -12.42
CA ILE A 331 2.27 -3.15 -12.87
C ILE A 331 1.72 -4.44 -13.47
N MET A 332 0.82 -5.11 -12.76
CA MET A 332 0.24 -6.37 -13.25
C MET A 332 -0.68 -6.16 -14.45
N MET A 333 -1.42 -5.04 -14.50
CA MET A 333 -2.22 -4.67 -15.68
C MET A 333 -1.34 -4.45 -16.91
N GLU A 334 -0.25 -3.71 -16.78
CA GLU A 334 0.68 -3.43 -17.87
C GLU A 334 1.39 -4.71 -18.34
N ALA A 335 1.82 -5.56 -17.41
CA ALA A 335 2.42 -6.85 -17.75
C ALA A 335 1.45 -7.73 -18.55
N MET A 336 0.17 -7.80 -18.17
CA MET A 336 -0.86 -8.53 -18.91
C MET A 336 -1.12 -7.94 -20.30
N ARG A 337 -1.15 -6.60 -20.41
CA ARG A 337 -1.29 -5.92 -21.72
C ARG A 337 -0.14 -6.28 -22.66
N ILE A 338 1.09 -6.21 -22.16
CA ILE A 338 2.30 -6.55 -22.92
C ILE A 338 2.26 -8.02 -23.36
N LEU A 339 2.02 -8.92 -22.41
CA LEU A 339 1.96 -10.37 -22.68
C LEU A 339 0.88 -10.71 -23.72
N LYS A 340 -0.29 -10.11 -23.63
CA LYS A 340 -1.36 -10.32 -24.61
C LYS A 340 -0.94 -9.93 -26.04
N GLN A 341 -0.13 -8.88 -26.19
CA GLN A 341 0.32 -8.41 -27.50
C GLN A 341 1.48 -9.25 -28.08
N VAL A 342 2.43 -9.68 -27.24
CA VAL A 342 3.64 -10.36 -27.73
C VAL A 342 3.60 -11.88 -27.58
N TYR A 343 2.75 -12.39 -26.70
CA TYR A 343 2.66 -13.80 -26.32
C TYR A 343 1.18 -14.23 -26.16
N PRO A 344 0.33 -14.04 -27.20
CA PRO A 344 -1.13 -14.23 -27.11
C PRO A 344 -1.57 -15.69 -26.89
N ASN A 345 -0.71 -16.66 -27.17
CA ASN A 345 -0.94 -18.10 -27.03
C ASN A 345 0.14 -18.68 -26.10
N PRO A 346 0.09 -18.38 -24.80
CA PRO A 346 1.13 -18.81 -23.87
C PRO A 346 1.15 -20.33 -23.72
N ARG A 347 2.32 -20.89 -23.41
CA ARG A 347 2.46 -22.32 -23.13
C ARG A 347 1.58 -22.75 -21.96
N ARG A 348 1.64 -21.98 -20.85
CA ARG A 348 0.84 -22.10 -19.64
C ARG A 348 -0.18 -20.99 -19.54
N THR A 349 -1.27 -21.21 -18.87
CA THR A 349 -2.26 -20.17 -18.57
C THR A 349 -1.62 -19.05 -17.74
N ILE A 350 -1.72 -17.80 -18.21
CA ILE A 350 -1.32 -16.62 -17.46
C ILE A 350 -2.56 -16.03 -16.83
N LEU A 351 -2.60 -16.00 -15.50
CA LEU A 351 -3.68 -15.47 -14.69
C LEU A 351 -3.21 -14.23 -13.96
N VAL A 352 -4.05 -13.21 -13.83
CA VAL A 352 -3.82 -12.09 -12.93
C VAL A 352 -4.91 -12.06 -11.87
N GLY A 353 -4.51 -11.89 -10.61
CA GLY A 353 -5.38 -11.62 -9.48
C GLY A 353 -5.12 -10.24 -8.92
N HIS A 354 -6.18 -9.41 -8.92
CA HIS A 354 -6.24 -8.16 -8.16
C HIS A 354 -7.13 -8.43 -6.95
N TRP A 355 -6.47 -8.58 -5.80
CA TRP A 355 -7.13 -9.07 -4.60
C TRP A 355 -7.87 -7.97 -3.87
N ASP A 356 -8.95 -8.33 -3.20
CA ASP A 356 -9.75 -7.47 -2.35
C ASP A 356 -9.48 -7.76 -0.88
N SER A 357 -9.62 -6.75 -0.03
CA SER A 357 -9.54 -6.90 1.43
C SER A 357 -8.20 -7.50 1.90
N GLU A 358 -7.11 -7.17 1.20
CA GLU A 358 -5.76 -7.43 1.68
C GLU A 358 -5.53 -6.70 2.98
N GLU A 359 -5.89 -5.42 3.03
CA GLU A 359 -5.77 -4.49 4.15
C GLU A 359 -6.54 -4.92 5.41
N GLN A 360 -7.51 -5.81 5.24
CA GLN A 360 -8.28 -6.39 6.35
C GLN A 360 -7.85 -7.83 6.67
N GLY A 361 -6.74 -8.30 6.09
CA GLY A 361 -6.13 -9.58 6.43
C GLY A 361 -6.08 -10.60 5.28
N LEU A 362 -5.71 -10.18 4.07
CA LEU A 362 -5.49 -11.02 2.89
C LEU A 362 -6.73 -11.82 2.46
N ASN A 363 -7.94 -11.30 2.71
CA ASN A 363 -9.16 -12.12 2.62
C ASN A 363 -9.45 -12.60 1.19
N GLY A 364 -9.24 -11.74 0.19
CA GLY A 364 -9.48 -12.06 -1.21
C GLY A 364 -8.54 -13.13 -1.73
N SER A 365 -7.24 -13.01 -1.48
CA SER A 365 -6.25 -14.01 -1.90
C SER A 365 -6.37 -15.33 -1.14
N HIS A 366 -6.67 -15.29 0.17
CA HIS A 366 -6.99 -16.50 0.94
C HIS A 366 -8.22 -17.22 0.40
N ALA A 367 -9.29 -16.46 0.07
CA ALA A 367 -10.50 -17.03 -0.50
C ALA A 367 -10.22 -17.66 -1.86
N PHE A 368 -9.50 -16.97 -2.73
CA PHE A 368 -9.13 -17.49 -4.04
C PHE A 368 -8.30 -18.78 -3.92
N ALA A 369 -7.30 -18.82 -3.06
CA ALA A 369 -6.47 -19.99 -2.84
C ALA A 369 -7.29 -21.18 -2.31
N ALA A 370 -8.25 -20.94 -1.41
CA ALA A 370 -9.13 -21.95 -0.86
C ALA A 370 -10.15 -22.50 -1.87
N ASP A 371 -10.70 -21.61 -2.72
CA ASP A 371 -11.74 -21.96 -3.71
C ASP A 371 -11.14 -22.61 -4.98
N HIS A 372 -9.84 -22.36 -5.27
CA HIS A 372 -9.16 -22.87 -6.46
C HIS A 372 -7.91 -23.71 -6.13
N PRO A 373 -8.04 -24.81 -5.35
CA PRO A 373 -6.89 -25.63 -4.98
C PRO A 373 -6.18 -26.26 -6.20
N ASN A 374 -6.87 -26.45 -7.30
CA ASN A 374 -6.30 -26.91 -8.57
C ASN A 374 -5.36 -25.89 -9.20
N ILE A 375 -5.66 -24.57 -9.11
CA ILE A 375 -4.77 -23.51 -9.57
C ILE A 375 -3.53 -23.45 -8.68
N VAL A 376 -3.71 -23.49 -7.35
CA VAL A 376 -2.61 -23.55 -6.40
C VAL A 376 -1.69 -24.75 -6.64
N GLN A 377 -2.28 -25.90 -6.95
CA GLN A 377 -1.54 -27.14 -7.26
C GLN A 377 -0.81 -27.05 -8.61
N GLY A 378 -1.46 -26.47 -9.64
CA GLY A 378 -0.89 -26.31 -10.99
C GLY A 378 0.01 -25.09 -11.15
N MET A 379 0.26 -24.34 -10.08
CA MET A 379 1.04 -23.11 -10.15
C MET A 379 2.51 -23.38 -10.44
N GLN A 380 3.00 -22.88 -11.58
CA GLN A 380 4.41 -22.88 -11.96
C GLN A 380 5.17 -21.73 -11.31
N ALA A 381 4.53 -20.55 -11.23
CA ALA A 381 5.06 -19.39 -10.53
C ALA A 381 3.93 -18.41 -10.22
N LEU A 382 4.04 -17.72 -9.09
CA LEU A 382 3.29 -16.50 -8.81
C LEU A 382 4.29 -15.38 -8.54
N PHE A 383 4.04 -14.21 -9.09
CA PHE A 383 4.82 -13.00 -8.86
C PHE A 383 3.93 -11.96 -8.20
N ASN A 384 4.23 -11.64 -6.93
CA ASN A 384 3.47 -10.67 -6.14
C ASN A 384 4.30 -9.41 -5.90
N GLN A 385 3.72 -8.24 -6.14
CA GLN A 385 4.34 -6.97 -5.78
C GLN A 385 3.38 -6.13 -4.94
N ASP A 386 3.89 -5.72 -3.78
CA ASP A 386 3.17 -4.94 -2.79
C ASP A 386 4.17 -4.26 -1.85
N ASN A 387 4.82 -3.19 -2.32
CA ASN A 387 5.71 -2.40 -1.48
C ASN A 387 6.23 -1.13 -2.16
N GLY A 388 5.34 -0.23 -2.44
CA GLY A 388 5.69 1.11 -2.89
C GLY A 388 6.00 1.20 -4.38
N THR A 389 6.68 2.25 -4.77
CA THR A 389 6.84 2.67 -6.16
C THR A 389 8.23 2.45 -6.74
N GLY A 390 9.17 2.01 -5.90
CA GLY A 390 10.57 1.91 -6.32
C GLY A 390 10.84 0.73 -7.24
N ARG A 391 12.02 0.75 -7.85
CA ARG A 391 12.55 -0.35 -8.65
C ARG A 391 12.64 -1.63 -7.83
N VAL A 392 12.41 -2.78 -8.49
CA VAL A 392 12.61 -4.11 -7.89
C VAL A 392 14.05 -4.27 -7.41
N MET A 393 14.20 -4.57 -6.14
CA MET A 393 15.49 -4.72 -5.46
C MET A 393 15.73 -6.11 -4.89
N ASN A 394 14.68 -6.91 -4.71
CA ASN A 394 14.82 -8.28 -4.23
C ASN A 394 13.71 -9.20 -4.77
N ILE A 395 14.04 -10.47 -4.95
CA ILE A 395 13.11 -11.57 -5.18
C ILE A 395 13.47 -12.70 -4.21
N SER A 396 12.45 -13.27 -3.55
CA SER A 396 12.64 -14.39 -2.62
C SER A 396 12.05 -15.66 -3.18
N ALA A 397 12.81 -16.77 -3.05
CA ALA A 397 12.34 -18.12 -3.38
C ALA A 397 11.41 -18.72 -2.30
N VAL A 398 10.95 -17.91 -1.34
CA VAL A 398 9.95 -18.19 -0.28
C VAL A 398 10.17 -19.53 0.44
N GLY A 399 11.42 -19.91 0.66
CA GLY A 399 11.77 -21.15 1.37
C GLY A 399 11.77 -22.41 0.50
N LEU A 400 11.60 -22.30 -0.82
CA LEU A 400 11.66 -23.42 -1.76
C LEU A 400 13.09 -23.64 -2.26
N VAL A 401 13.73 -24.75 -1.85
CA VAL A 401 15.19 -24.94 -1.97
C VAL A 401 15.66 -24.92 -3.43
N ASN A 402 14.96 -25.62 -4.32
CA ASN A 402 15.40 -25.77 -5.72
C ASN A 402 14.77 -24.76 -6.68
N ALA A 403 13.84 -23.90 -6.20
CA ALA A 403 13.24 -22.83 -7.02
C ALA A 403 14.28 -21.77 -7.45
N THR A 404 15.38 -21.70 -6.75
CA THR A 404 16.56 -20.87 -7.05
C THR A 404 17.07 -21.06 -8.49
N GLY A 405 17.16 -22.30 -8.97
CA GLY A 405 17.64 -22.61 -10.31
C GLY A 405 16.73 -22.05 -11.41
N ASN A 406 15.40 -22.14 -11.24
CA ASN A 406 14.45 -21.57 -12.17
C ASN A 406 14.55 -20.04 -12.20
N LEU A 407 14.52 -19.37 -11.03
CA LEU A 407 14.68 -17.92 -10.94
C LEU A 407 16.00 -17.44 -11.58
N ALA A 408 17.10 -18.11 -11.33
CA ALA A 408 18.39 -17.74 -11.90
C ALA A 408 18.39 -17.86 -13.43
N ARG A 409 17.80 -18.92 -14.02
CA ARG A 409 17.67 -19.08 -15.47
C ARG A 409 16.78 -17.99 -16.08
N TRP A 410 15.69 -17.65 -15.45
CA TRP A 410 14.80 -16.60 -15.97
C TRP A 410 15.48 -15.24 -15.92
N LEU A 411 16.05 -14.88 -14.79
CA LEU A 411 16.71 -13.59 -14.58
C LEU A 411 17.97 -13.42 -15.45
N SER A 412 18.66 -14.51 -15.81
CA SER A 412 19.81 -14.44 -16.72
C SER A 412 19.44 -13.96 -18.14
N GLN A 413 18.15 -13.99 -18.51
CA GLN A 413 17.65 -13.53 -19.80
C GLN A 413 16.99 -12.14 -19.73
N VAL A 414 16.85 -11.57 -18.53
CA VAL A 414 16.37 -10.20 -18.34
C VAL A 414 17.52 -9.22 -18.58
N PRO A 415 17.32 -8.13 -19.35
CA PRO A 415 18.34 -7.11 -19.56
C PRO A 415 18.92 -6.59 -18.23
N THR A 416 20.26 -6.51 -18.16
CA THR A 416 20.97 -6.23 -16.89
C THR A 416 20.68 -4.84 -16.32
N ASP A 417 20.33 -3.88 -17.16
CA ASP A 417 19.94 -2.53 -16.74
C ASP A 417 18.61 -2.52 -15.95
N LEU A 418 17.68 -3.44 -16.25
CA LEU A 418 16.39 -3.55 -15.56
C LEU A 418 16.52 -4.17 -14.16
N ILE A 419 17.49 -5.06 -13.96
CA ILE A 419 17.69 -5.81 -12.71
C ILE A 419 18.95 -5.41 -11.95
N ARG A 420 19.53 -4.25 -12.26
CA ARG A 420 20.76 -3.78 -11.61
C ARG A 420 20.54 -3.60 -10.10
N GLY A 421 21.36 -4.28 -9.31
CA GLY A 421 21.28 -4.24 -7.86
C GLY A 421 20.27 -5.21 -7.24
N LEU A 422 19.58 -6.02 -8.07
CA LEU A 422 18.65 -7.04 -7.58
C LEU A 422 19.35 -8.05 -6.69
N GLN A 423 18.80 -8.28 -5.50
CA GLN A 423 19.26 -9.27 -4.53
C GLN A 423 18.31 -10.48 -4.50
N PHE A 424 18.86 -11.63 -4.20
CA PHE A 424 18.11 -12.88 -4.14
C PHE A 424 18.02 -13.41 -2.71
N GLY A 425 16.82 -13.59 -2.21
CA GLY A 425 16.58 -14.34 -0.97
C GLY A 425 16.51 -15.84 -1.26
N MET A 426 17.63 -16.56 -1.13
CA MET A 426 17.72 -17.98 -1.53
C MET A 426 18.18 -18.88 -0.39
N PRO A 427 17.43 -19.91 -0.06
CA PRO A 427 16.06 -20.21 -0.51
C PRO A 427 15.03 -19.23 0.05
N GLY A 428 15.43 -18.23 0.84
CA GLY A 428 14.55 -17.31 1.52
C GLY A 428 13.77 -17.93 2.67
N MET A 429 12.73 -17.23 3.09
CA MET A 429 11.79 -17.67 4.12
C MET A 429 10.42 -17.82 3.51
N PRO A 430 9.58 -18.78 3.97
CA PRO A 430 8.19 -18.81 3.58
C PRO A 430 7.52 -17.51 4.01
N ALA A 431 6.64 -16.98 3.16
CA ALA A 431 5.83 -15.83 3.54
C ALA A 431 4.82 -16.26 4.61
N SER A 432 4.73 -15.47 5.70
CA SER A 432 3.88 -15.79 6.85
C SER A 432 2.79 -14.73 7.08
N GLY A 433 2.50 -13.91 6.08
CA GLY A 433 1.60 -12.76 6.11
C GLY A 433 2.30 -11.53 5.54
N GLY A 434 1.67 -10.38 5.68
CA GLY A 434 2.19 -9.09 5.23
C GLY A 434 1.87 -8.73 3.79
N THR A 435 1.56 -9.71 2.93
CA THR A 435 0.98 -9.53 1.59
C THR A 435 0.53 -10.87 0.97
N ASP A 436 -0.19 -10.80 -0.13
CA ASP A 436 -0.99 -11.87 -0.76
C ASP A 436 -0.23 -13.13 -1.16
N ASN A 437 1.07 -13.07 -1.46
CA ASN A 437 1.82 -14.28 -1.78
C ASN A 437 1.86 -15.28 -0.61
N ALA A 438 1.60 -14.83 0.62
CA ALA A 438 1.49 -15.70 1.79
C ALA A 438 0.33 -16.68 1.67
N SER A 439 -0.78 -16.26 1.04
CA SER A 439 -1.97 -17.10 0.81
C SER A 439 -1.70 -18.35 -0.05
N PHE A 440 -0.63 -18.32 -0.83
CA PHE A 440 -0.25 -19.41 -1.74
C PHE A 440 1.00 -20.14 -1.25
N SER A 441 1.99 -19.41 -0.71
CA SER A 441 3.24 -20.00 -0.22
C SER A 441 3.04 -20.93 0.97
N CYS A 442 2.03 -20.69 1.82
CA CYS A 442 1.67 -21.59 2.92
C CYS A 442 1.37 -23.01 2.44
N ALA A 443 0.72 -23.15 1.27
CA ALA A 443 0.46 -24.43 0.61
C ALA A 443 1.71 -25.01 -0.10
N GLY A 444 2.85 -24.30 -0.09
CA GLY A 444 4.08 -24.68 -0.80
C GLY A 444 4.04 -24.37 -2.28
N ALA A 445 3.16 -23.48 -2.73
CA ALA A 445 3.18 -22.98 -4.10
C ALA A 445 4.39 -22.03 -4.32
N PRO A 446 4.95 -21.98 -5.55
CA PRO A 446 6.05 -21.07 -5.90
C PRO A 446 5.54 -19.63 -6.02
N ALA A 447 5.23 -19.01 -4.89
CA ALA A 447 4.63 -17.68 -4.79
C ALA A 447 5.70 -16.64 -4.40
N PHE A 448 6.45 -16.17 -5.41
CA PHE A 448 7.58 -15.27 -5.25
C PHE A 448 7.14 -13.85 -4.90
N GLY A 449 7.64 -13.32 -3.79
CA GLY A 449 7.51 -11.91 -3.44
C GLY A 449 8.58 -11.08 -4.17
N ILE A 450 8.15 -10.01 -4.78
CA ILE A 450 9.01 -9.03 -5.45
C ILE A 450 9.06 -7.78 -4.58
N GLY A 451 10.23 -7.50 -4.00
CA GLY A 451 10.44 -6.34 -3.15
C GLY A 451 11.04 -5.16 -3.88
N SER A 452 10.54 -3.97 -3.64
CA SER A 452 10.97 -2.70 -4.25
C SER A 452 11.82 -1.86 -3.31
N SER A 453 12.54 -0.87 -3.84
CA SER A 453 13.14 0.19 -3.03
C SER A 453 12.04 1.06 -2.40
N SER A 454 12.22 1.43 -1.14
CA SER A 454 11.10 1.90 -0.32
C SER A 454 10.72 3.37 -0.49
N TYR A 455 11.62 4.26 -0.98
CA TYR A 455 11.32 5.70 -1.14
C TYR A 455 10.54 6.31 0.04
N ASP A 456 10.95 6.10 1.26
CA ASP A 456 10.23 6.58 2.44
C ASP A 456 8.79 6.02 2.61
N TYR A 457 8.45 4.91 1.96
CA TYR A 457 7.14 4.28 1.94
C TYR A 457 6.50 4.22 3.33
N PHE A 458 7.19 3.59 4.30
CA PHE A 458 6.67 3.44 5.65
C PHE A 458 6.55 4.74 6.46
N ALA A 459 7.32 5.77 6.09
CA ALA A 459 7.32 7.03 6.81
C ALA A 459 6.29 8.03 6.27
N TYR A 460 5.92 7.94 4.99
CA TYR A 460 5.11 9.00 4.39
C TYR A 460 3.89 8.51 3.61
N THR A 461 3.90 7.32 3.01
CA THR A 461 2.80 6.91 2.13
C THR A 461 1.98 5.74 2.67
N TRP A 462 2.60 4.71 3.22
CA TRP A 462 1.93 3.52 3.69
C TRP A 462 0.80 3.83 4.68
N HIS A 463 -0.45 3.61 4.26
CA HIS A 463 -1.68 3.85 5.01
C HIS A 463 -1.92 5.32 5.39
N THR A 464 -1.39 6.28 4.64
CA THR A 464 -1.54 7.70 4.96
C THR A 464 -2.35 8.48 3.93
N GLY A 465 -2.85 9.65 4.31
CA GLY A 465 -3.48 10.60 3.38
C GLY A 465 -2.53 11.21 2.34
N ARG A 466 -1.24 10.87 2.40
CA ARG A 466 -0.23 11.34 1.45
C ARG A 466 0.11 10.31 0.37
N ASP A 467 -0.54 9.18 0.38
CA ASP A 467 -0.40 8.15 -0.67
C ASP A 467 -1.20 8.52 -1.92
N THR A 468 -0.59 9.33 -2.78
CA THR A 468 -1.19 9.99 -3.95
C THR A 468 -0.31 9.82 -5.19
N PHE A 469 -0.87 10.07 -6.37
CA PHE A 469 -0.23 9.91 -7.68
C PHE A 469 1.18 10.52 -7.79
N ASP A 470 1.39 11.70 -7.21
CA ASP A 470 2.66 12.43 -7.24
C ASP A 470 3.82 11.74 -6.48
N LYS A 471 3.54 10.65 -5.77
CA LYS A 471 4.55 9.82 -5.11
C LYS A 471 5.10 8.71 -6.00
N LEU A 472 4.53 8.53 -7.20
CA LEU A 472 5.00 7.49 -8.11
C LEU A 472 6.31 7.86 -8.80
N ASN A 473 7.22 6.90 -8.82
CA ASN A 473 8.35 6.90 -9.75
C ASN A 473 7.96 6.10 -11.00
N ILE A 474 7.44 6.80 -12.01
CA ILE A 474 6.89 6.18 -13.21
C ILE A 474 7.93 5.31 -13.94
N ASP A 475 9.20 5.71 -13.96
CA ASP A 475 10.26 4.95 -14.65
C ASP A 475 10.58 3.64 -13.92
N ASP A 476 10.59 3.65 -12.60
CA ASP A 476 10.77 2.43 -11.81
C ASP A 476 9.54 1.50 -11.94
N VAL A 477 8.33 2.04 -11.95
CA VAL A 477 7.10 1.26 -12.14
C VAL A 477 7.04 0.62 -13.53
N LYS A 478 7.44 1.35 -14.59
CA LYS A 478 7.61 0.79 -15.96
C LYS A 478 8.62 -0.34 -15.98
N THR A 479 9.77 -0.14 -15.32
CA THR A 479 10.81 -1.16 -15.20
C THR A 479 10.25 -2.43 -14.55
N ASN A 480 9.52 -2.28 -13.44
CA ASN A 480 8.93 -3.40 -12.71
C ASN A 480 7.92 -4.17 -13.57
N ALA A 481 7.03 -3.48 -14.28
CA ALA A 481 6.06 -4.11 -15.17
C ALA A 481 6.75 -4.89 -16.31
N THR A 482 7.83 -4.34 -16.85
CA THR A 482 8.63 -4.98 -17.89
C THR A 482 9.31 -6.24 -17.37
N VAL A 483 9.91 -6.18 -16.18
CA VAL A 483 10.54 -7.33 -15.51
C VAL A 483 9.50 -8.42 -15.21
N VAL A 484 8.34 -8.06 -14.68
CA VAL A 484 7.25 -9.00 -14.38
C VAL A 484 6.77 -9.69 -15.66
N ALA A 485 6.56 -8.95 -16.74
CA ALA A 485 6.17 -9.53 -18.03
C ALA A 485 7.22 -10.50 -18.59
N MET A 486 8.51 -10.17 -18.47
CA MET A 486 9.61 -11.07 -18.87
C MET A 486 9.64 -12.33 -18.02
N LEU A 487 9.55 -12.19 -16.70
CA LEU A 487 9.54 -13.34 -15.79
C LEU A 487 8.33 -14.25 -16.04
N ALA A 488 7.15 -13.68 -16.27
CA ALA A 488 5.95 -14.44 -16.60
C ALA A 488 6.09 -15.23 -17.91
N TYR A 489 6.64 -14.59 -18.95
CA TYR A 489 6.95 -15.25 -20.21
C TYR A 489 7.95 -16.40 -20.01
N LEU A 490 9.09 -16.13 -19.38
CA LEU A 490 10.16 -17.11 -19.17
C LEU A 490 9.71 -18.28 -18.28
N ALA A 491 8.94 -18.00 -17.23
CA ALA A 491 8.36 -19.04 -16.39
C ALA A 491 7.32 -19.88 -17.15
N SER A 492 6.56 -19.26 -18.05
CA SER A 492 5.59 -19.96 -18.90
C SER A 492 6.27 -20.90 -19.90
N GLU A 493 7.40 -20.50 -20.49
CA GLU A 493 8.15 -21.30 -21.47
C GLU A 493 9.07 -22.36 -20.82
N ASP A 494 9.43 -22.23 -19.55
CA ASP A 494 10.35 -23.15 -18.88
C ASP A 494 9.77 -24.57 -18.91
N THR A 495 10.55 -25.53 -19.45
CA THR A 495 10.19 -26.94 -19.50
C THR A 495 10.30 -27.64 -18.15
N GLU A 496 11.08 -27.08 -17.22
CA GLU A 496 11.22 -27.59 -15.87
C GLU A 496 10.18 -26.94 -14.94
N GLN A 497 9.47 -27.79 -14.22
CA GLN A 497 8.59 -27.30 -13.15
C GLN A 497 9.38 -26.76 -11.98
N VAL A 498 8.90 -25.66 -11.38
CA VAL A 498 9.49 -25.14 -10.17
C VAL A 498 9.29 -26.13 -9.01
N SER A 499 10.41 -26.46 -8.38
CA SER A 499 10.40 -27.38 -7.25
C SER A 499 9.64 -26.82 -6.05
N ARG A 500 8.84 -27.66 -5.40
CA ARG A 500 8.11 -27.35 -4.17
C ARG A 500 8.80 -27.92 -2.92
N VAL A 501 10.05 -28.34 -3.05
CA VAL A 501 10.82 -28.83 -1.90
C VAL A 501 11.07 -27.69 -0.92
N ARG A 502 10.49 -27.81 0.25
CA ARG A 502 10.60 -26.85 1.33
C ARG A 502 11.92 -27.01 2.06
N ARG A 503 12.49 -25.90 2.51
CA ARG A 503 13.64 -25.96 3.42
C ARG A 503 13.26 -26.67 4.72
N SER A 504 14.12 -27.56 5.20
CA SER A 504 13.86 -28.39 6.38
C SER A 504 14.13 -27.67 7.71
N VAL A 505 14.98 -26.64 7.70
CA VAL A 505 15.35 -25.90 8.90
C VAL A 505 14.92 -24.44 8.73
N LEU A 506 14.03 -24.00 9.59
CA LEU A 506 13.61 -22.60 9.70
C LEU A 506 14.30 -21.96 10.93
N PRO A 507 14.69 -20.67 10.86
CA PRO A 507 15.23 -19.96 12.01
C PRO A 507 14.29 -20.02 13.21
N GLN A 508 14.87 -19.93 14.41
CA GLN A 508 14.06 -19.83 15.63
C GLN A 508 13.19 -18.58 15.60
N GLY A 509 11.95 -18.73 16.02
CA GLY A 509 11.02 -17.63 16.26
C GLY A 509 11.49 -16.75 17.45
N ARG A 510 10.85 -15.59 17.63
CA ARG A 510 11.11 -14.67 18.75
C ARG A 510 10.93 -15.31 20.13
N ASN A 511 10.16 -16.40 20.20
CA ASN A 511 9.92 -17.18 21.41
C ASN A 511 11.01 -18.25 21.67
N GLY A 512 12.08 -18.30 20.86
CA GLY A 512 13.15 -19.28 20.95
C GLY A 512 12.81 -20.69 20.46
N GLN A 513 11.58 -20.92 19.97
CA GLN A 513 11.17 -22.21 19.41
C GLN A 513 11.64 -22.35 17.96
N PRO A 514 11.90 -23.59 17.47
CA PRO A 514 12.18 -23.83 16.06
C PRO A 514 11.06 -23.24 15.19
N GLY A 515 11.44 -22.56 14.10
CA GLY A 515 10.48 -22.08 13.14
C GLY A 515 9.72 -23.25 12.48
N THR A 516 8.45 -23.04 12.19
CA THR A 516 7.59 -23.98 11.45
C THR A 516 7.18 -23.35 10.12
N TRP A 517 6.83 -24.19 9.14
CA TRP A 517 6.22 -23.70 7.91
C TRP A 517 4.86 -23.09 8.24
N PRO A 518 4.54 -21.88 7.72
CA PRO A 518 3.28 -21.22 8.02
C PRO A 518 2.07 -22.08 7.61
N GLU A 519 1.06 -22.11 8.46
CA GLU A 519 -0.24 -22.68 8.11
C GLU A 519 -1.02 -21.70 7.24
N CYS A 520 -1.85 -22.24 6.32
CA CYS A 520 -2.72 -21.42 5.50
C CYS A 520 -3.89 -20.90 6.34
N ALA A 521 -4.05 -19.60 6.39
CA ALA A 521 -5.17 -18.99 7.09
C ALA A 521 -6.48 -19.23 6.33
N GLN A 522 -7.58 -19.32 7.09
CA GLN A 522 -8.92 -19.37 6.50
C GLN A 522 -9.36 -17.96 6.11
N PRO A 523 -10.01 -17.77 4.94
CA PRO A 523 -10.50 -16.47 4.53
C PRO A 523 -11.63 -15.99 5.44
N MET A 524 -11.61 -14.72 5.83
CA MET A 524 -12.77 -14.05 6.41
C MET A 524 -13.70 -13.62 5.26
N ARG A 525 -14.80 -14.33 5.09
CA ARG A 525 -15.79 -14.07 4.04
C ARG A 525 -16.86 -13.06 4.44
N THR A 526 -16.90 -12.72 5.72
CA THR A 526 -17.78 -11.72 6.30
C THR A 526 -17.01 -10.91 7.33
N GLN A 527 -17.37 -9.64 7.47
CA GLN A 527 -16.78 -8.80 8.50
C GLN A 527 -17.03 -9.40 9.88
N PRO A 528 -15.98 -9.66 10.67
CA PRO A 528 -16.20 -10.15 12.03
C PRO A 528 -16.85 -9.06 12.88
N PRO A 529 -17.75 -9.43 13.81
CA PRO A 529 -18.27 -8.46 14.78
C PRO A 529 -17.11 -7.86 15.57
N VAL A 530 -17.19 -6.58 15.87
CA VAL A 530 -16.21 -5.92 16.73
C VAL A 530 -16.40 -6.45 18.15
N GLN A 531 -15.46 -7.30 18.60
CA GLN A 531 -15.46 -7.93 19.92
C GLN A 531 -14.64 -7.12 20.91
#